data_11e3011c41de4a239b90adf39657bff4
#
_entry.id   11e3011c41de4a239b90adf39657bff4
#
_cell.length_a   1.000
_cell.length_b   1.000
_cell.length_c   1.000
_cell.angle_alpha   90.00
_cell.angle_beta   90.00
_cell.angle_gamma   90.00
#
_symmetry.space_group_name_H-M   'P 1'
#
loop_
_entity.id
_entity.type
_entity.pdbx_description
1 polymer ?
#
loop_
_entity_poly.entity_id
_entity_poly.type
_entity_poly.pdbx_seq_one_letter_code
_entity_poly.pdbx_strand_id
1 'polypeptide(L)'
;NGMLSNPDLKWETTTSRNLGIDFGFMGNRLAGSIDVYWNTTKDLLMCVPIDETTGYSYQYQNIGQTSNKGIELSLNYDIVRTKDFSFGISATYNYNHNNIDKLSGNIIAQYGSQWASSSTSPAYDYLFKEGSPVGLIRGFISDGYYSTNDFNYDASTGVYTLREGVADIASSITGNYPSPFKVADGQNAFPGALKLRNLNPEEDNLVDSDDVADLGEVMPKHTGGFNLNATWKGIDFSAGFAWAAGGHVYNVNSLINMYGNKDTGLGANKLAFVNNCYQLYEVQNGELIPVTTPDALNALNANAKYSVPYMENGVVYSTFVEDASYLRLNTLTIGYTLPKTWSKKAGMQKARLYATAGNLFTITGYSGVDPEVNADPNKSTTSNNKGKYPMLGMDYGTYPRARTFTFGVNIEF
;
A
#
# COMPACT_ATOMS: atom_id res chain seq x y z
N ASN A 1 12.38 19.16 -25.81
CA ASN A 1 11.24 18.40 -25.30
C ASN A 1 10.30 19.34 -24.54
N GLY A 2 9.36 19.92 -25.25
CA GLY A 2 8.38 20.86 -24.73
C GLY A 2 6.98 20.25 -24.65
N MET A 3 6.07 20.97 -24.01
CA MET A 3 4.66 20.62 -23.96
C MET A 3 3.92 21.39 -25.06
N LEU A 4 3.12 20.70 -25.86
CA LEU A 4 2.29 21.33 -26.88
C LEU A 4 1.10 22.00 -26.21
N SER A 5 0.83 23.25 -26.57
CA SER A 5 -0.36 23.98 -26.11
C SER A 5 -1.63 23.34 -26.67
N ASN A 6 -2.68 23.30 -25.87
CA ASN A 6 -4.02 22.87 -26.30
C ASN A 6 -5.04 24.01 -26.06
N PRO A 7 -5.47 24.71 -27.10
CA PRO A 7 -6.43 25.82 -26.96
C PRO A 7 -7.86 25.35 -26.64
N ASP A 8 -8.16 24.04 -26.81
CA ASP A 8 -9.48 23.48 -26.59
C ASP A 8 -9.67 22.92 -25.17
N LEU A 9 -8.76 23.24 -24.25
CA LEU A 9 -8.87 22.83 -22.86
C LEU A 9 -10.15 23.35 -22.20
N LYS A 10 -10.80 22.44 -21.46
CA LYS A 10 -12.02 22.73 -20.70
C LYS A 10 -11.78 22.48 -19.21
N TRP A 11 -12.65 23.04 -18.38
CA TRP A 11 -12.69 22.72 -16.97
C TRP A 11 -13.28 21.33 -16.75
N GLU A 12 -12.75 20.62 -15.80
CA GLU A 12 -13.33 19.38 -15.29
C GLU A 12 -14.72 19.68 -14.69
N THR A 13 -15.68 18.78 -14.93
CA THR A 13 -17.03 18.92 -14.43
C THR A 13 -17.44 17.73 -13.58
N THR A 14 -17.74 18.00 -12.30
CA THR A 14 -18.28 16.98 -11.40
C THR A 14 -19.77 17.14 -11.22
N THR A 15 -20.52 16.11 -11.52
CA THR A 15 -21.96 16.00 -11.23
C THR A 15 -22.12 15.09 -10.02
N SER A 16 -22.60 15.67 -8.91
CA SER A 16 -22.88 14.91 -7.67
C SER A 16 -24.37 14.69 -7.51
N ARG A 17 -24.76 13.47 -7.14
CA ARG A 17 -26.11 13.08 -6.80
C ARG A 17 -26.08 12.35 -5.48
N ASN A 18 -27.02 12.70 -4.59
CA ASN A 18 -27.16 12.11 -3.26
C ASN A 18 -28.64 11.89 -2.96
N LEU A 19 -28.96 10.76 -2.33
CA LEU A 19 -30.25 10.47 -1.75
C LEU A 19 -30.03 10.02 -0.31
N GLY A 20 -30.54 10.79 0.65
CA GLY A 20 -30.35 10.54 2.08
C GLY A 20 -31.67 10.37 2.83
N ILE A 21 -31.62 9.60 3.90
CA ILE A 21 -32.71 9.42 4.86
C ILE A 21 -32.14 9.63 6.25
N ASP A 22 -32.69 10.58 6.98
CA ASP A 22 -32.43 10.78 8.41
C ASP A 22 -33.51 10.08 9.23
N PHE A 23 -33.08 9.46 10.33
CA PHE A 23 -33.99 8.77 11.24
C PHE A 23 -33.66 9.05 12.71
N GLY A 24 -34.71 8.99 13.53
CA GLY A 24 -34.60 9.14 14.99
C GLY A 24 -35.63 8.27 15.69
N PHE A 25 -35.18 7.46 16.65
CA PHE A 25 -35.99 6.55 17.42
C PHE A 25 -35.80 6.76 18.93
N MET A 26 -36.73 6.30 19.74
CA MET A 26 -36.65 6.33 21.21
C MET A 26 -36.43 7.76 21.78
N GLY A 27 -37.12 8.77 21.22
CA GLY A 27 -36.89 10.16 21.59
C GLY A 27 -35.48 10.66 21.25
N ASN A 28 -35.00 10.30 20.09
CA ASN A 28 -33.65 10.62 19.56
C ASN A 28 -32.47 9.99 20.34
N ARG A 29 -32.73 8.96 21.15
CA ARG A 29 -31.62 8.18 21.72
C ARG A 29 -30.86 7.38 20.68
N LEU A 30 -31.55 6.93 19.66
CA LEU A 30 -30.95 6.33 18.45
C LEU A 30 -31.30 7.24 17.26
N ALA A 31 -30.30 7.86 16.69
CA ALA A 31 -30.45 8.73 15.52
C ALA A 31 -29.34 8.46 14.51
N GLY A 32 -29.62 8.70 13.25
CA GLY A 32 -28.63 8.50 12.20
C GLY A 32 -29.11 8.92 10.84
N SER A 33 -28.24 8.75 9.86
CA SER A 33 -28.53 8.95 8.43
C SER A 33 -28.00 7.79 7.60
N ILE A 34 -28.64 7.56 6.49
CA ILE A 34 -28.20 6.66 5.42
C ILE A 34 -28.24 7.47 4.13
N ASP A 35 -27.09 7.62 3.50
CA ASP A 35 -26.94 8.35 2.25
C ASP A 35 -26.40 7.43 1.18
N VAL A 36 -26.99 7.49 -0.02
CA VAL A 36 -26.50 6.82 -1.22
C VAL A 36 -26.10 7.88 -2.21
N TYR A 37 -24.85 7.82 -2.70
CA TYR A 37 -24.33 8.79 -3.64
C TYR A 37 -23.78 8.15 -4.91
N TRP A 38 -23.81 8.94 -5.99
CA TRP A 38 -23.09 8.63 -7.23
C TRP A 38 -22.62 9.93 -7.89
N ASN A 39 -21.33 10.05 -7.96
CA ASN A 39 -20.65 11.21 -8.49
C ASN A 39 -19.95 10.82 -9.79
N THR A 40 -19.99 11.70 -10.78
CA THR A 40 -19.30 11.51 -12.06
C THR A 40 -18.50 12.77 -12.36
N THR A 41 -17.20 12.61 -12.58
CA THR A 41 -16.31 13.67 -13.03
C THR A 41 -15.94 13.41 -14.48
N LYS A 42 -16.23 14.37 -15.35
CA LYS A 42 -15.94 14.34 -16.79
C LYS A 42 -14.86 15.34 -17.14
N ASP A 43 -14.32 15.20 -18.33
CA ASP A 43 -13.33 16.09 -18.91
C ASP A 43 -12.07 16.20 -18.03
N LEU A 44 -11.67 15.10 -17.37
CA LEU A 44 -10.46 15.05 -16.55
C LEU A 44 -9.24 15.46 -17.36
N LEU A 45 -8.46 16.38 -16.82
CA LEU A 45 -7.23 16.87 -17.41
C LEU A 45 -6.10 15.86 -17.20
N MET A 46 -5.62 15.30 -18.30
CA MET A 46 -4.48 14.40 -18.26
C MET A 46 -3.36 14.88 -19.18
N CYS A 47 -2.11 14.72 -18.73
CA CYS A 47 -0.93 14.95 -19.53
C CYS A 47 -0.63 13.67 -20.32
N VAL A 48 -0.88 13.68 -21.60
CA VAL A 48 -0.70 12.50 -22.48
C VAL A 48 0.53 12.65 -23.35
N PRO A 49 1.25 11.55 -23.61
CA PRO A 49 2.27 11.54 -24.66
C PRO A 49 1.60 11.74 -26.00
N ILE A 50 2.26 12.51 -26.87
CA ILE A 50 1.83 12.75 -28.24
C ILE A 50 2.94 12.32 -29.20
N ASP A 51 2.58 12.16 -30.48
CA ASP A 51 3.54 11.75 -31.51
C ASP A 51 4.70 12.76 -31.59
N GLU A 52 5.92 12.25 -31.52
CA GLU A 52 7.15 13.04 -31.53
C GLU A 52 7.37 13.80 -32.86
N THR A 53 6.67 13.42 -33.92
CA THR A 53 6.67 14.15 -35.21
C THR A 53 6.14 15.58 -35.08
N THR A 54 5.37 15.86 -34.00
CA THR A 54 4.88 17.22 -33.66
C THR A 54 5.98 18.14 -33.11
N GLY A 55 7.16 17.59 -32.79
CA GLY A 55 8.25 18.29 -32.11
C GLY A 55 8.05 18.44 -30.60
N TYR A 56 7.00 17.89 -30.04
CA TYR A 56 6.65 17.92 -28.61
C TYR A 56 6.43 16.51 -28.10
N SER A 57 6.67 16.29 -26.81
CA SER A 57 6.52 14.95 -26.21
C SER A 57 5.18 14.77 -25.50
N TYR A 58 4.54 15.85 -25.05
CA TYR A 58 3.33 15.80 -24.22
C TYR A 58 2.35 16.93 -24.54
N GLN A 59 1.06 16.68 -24.27
CA GLN A 59 -0.01 17.68 -24.31
C GLN A 59 -1.02 17.42 -23.18
N TYR A 60 -1.57 18.49 -22.58
CA TYR A 60 -2.75 18.35 -21.71
C TYR A 60 -4.01 18.19 -22.55
N GLN A 61 -4.83 17.20 -22.21
CA GLN A 61 -6.10 16.92 -22.88
C GLN A 61 -7.19 16.56 -21.88
N ASN A 62 -8.44 16.88 -22.21
CA ASN A 62 -9.62 16.47 -21.45
C ASN A 62 -10.10 15.11 -21.94
N ILE A 63 -9.56 14.04 -21.40
CA ILE A 63 -9.74 12.68 -21.95
C ILE A 63 -10.29 11.64 -20.99
N GLY A 64 -10.57 12.02 -19.76
CA GLY A 64 -10.98 11.08 -18.74
C GLY A 64 -12.38 11.32 -18.18
N GLN A 65 -13.02 10.24 -17.77
CA GLN A 65 -14.20 10.25 -16.91
C GLN A 65 -14.03 9.23 -15.81
N THR A 66 -14.32 9.64 -14.58
CA THR A 66 -14.36 8.75 -13.41
C THR A 66 -15.71 8.82 -12.71
N SER A 67 -16.05 7.75 -12.04
CA SER A 67 -17.22 7.73 -11.15
C SER A 67 -16.87 7.17 -9.77
N ASN A 68 -17.60 7.66 -8.78
CA ASN A 68 -17.61 7.15 -7.41
C ASN A 68 -19.05 6.88 -7.01
N LYS A 69 -19.31 5.69 -6.51
CA LYS A 69 -20.63 5.26 -6.03
C LYS A 69 -20.47 4.69 -4.64
N GLY A 70 -21.35 5.05 -3.73
CA GLY A 70 -21.20 4.57 -2.39
C GLY A 70 -22.42 4.73 -1.50
N ILE A 71 -22.23 4.24 -0.28
CA ILE A 71 -23.20 4.32 0.80
C ILE A 71 -22.49 4.87 2.01
N GLU A 72 -23.06 5.89 2.62
CA GLU A 72 -22.62 6.46 3.88
C GLU A 72 -23.66 6.18 4.96
N LEU A 73 -23.21 5.73 6.12
CA LEU A 73 -24.02 5.50 7.30
C LEU A 73 -23.45 6.30 8.46
N SER A 74 -24.31 7.06 9.13
CA SER A 74 -24.02 7.73 10.39
C SER A 74 -24.98 7.22 11.46
N LEU A 75 -24.44 6.90 12.64
CA LEU A 75 -25.23 6.40 13.76
C LEU A 75 -24.78 7.03 15.06
N ASN A 76 -25.73 7.52 15.84
CA ASN A 76 -25.53 7.98 17.21
C ASN A 76 -26.49 7.23 18.12
N TYR A 77 -25.99 6.62 19.18
CA TYR A 77 -26.82 5.87 20.11
C TYR A 77 -26.44 6.13 21.56
N ASP A 78 -27.38 6.75 22.32
CA ASP A 78 -27.33 6.88 23.78
C ASP A 78 -27.80 5.57 24.41
N ILE A 79 -26.86 4.64 24.64
CA ILE A 79 -27.17 3.28 25.13
C ILE A 79 -27.71 3.34 26.56
N VAL A 80 -27.01 4.10 27.42
CA VAL A 80 -27.41 4.30 28.82
C VAL A 80 -27.40 5.79 29.14
N ARG A 81 -28.47 6.27 29.74
CA ARG A 81 -28.59 7.65 30.23
C ARG A 81 -29.29 7.67 31.54
N THR A 82 -28.53 7.75 32.63
CA THR A 82 -29.02 7.89 34.01
C THR A 82 -28.49 9.20 34.60
N LYS A 83 -28.88 9.51 35.86
CA LYS A 83 -28.41 10.69 36.55
C LYS A 83 -26.87 10.68 36.76
N ASP A 84 -26.32 9.54 37.11
CA ASP A 84 -24.91 9.39 37.50
C ASP A 84 -24.03 8.74 36.46
N PHE A 85 -24.60 8.08 35.44
CA PHE A 85 -23.90 7.38 34.42
C PHE A 85 -24.54 7.57 33.06
N SER A 86 -23.73 7.88 32.04
CA SER A 86 -24.12 7.83 30.62
C SER A 86 -23.10 7.05 29.82
N PHE A 87 -23.58 6.36 28.81
CA PHE A 87 -22.74 5.69 27.82
C PHE A 87 -23.40 5.77 26.44
N GLY A 88 -22.65 6.26 25.48
CA GLY A 88 -23.09 6.39 24.09
C GLY A 88 -22.02 6.01 23.10
N ILE A 89 -22.45 5.69 21.90
CA ILE A 89 -21.63 5.38 20.75
C ILE A 89 -22.03 6.24 19.57
N SER A 90 -21.05 6.78 18.86
CA SER A 90 -21.22 7.41 17.54
C SER A 90 -20.38 6.64 16.56
N ALA A 91 -20.95 6.24 15.41
CA ALA A 91 -20.26 5.47 14.39
C ALA A 91 -20.55 6.03 13.00
N THR A 92 -19.55 5.97 12.13
CA THR A 92 -19.67 6.25 10.70
C THR A 92 -19.13 5.09 9.90
N TYR A 93 -19.75 4.82 8.78
CA TYR A 93 -19.31 3.84 7.81
C TYR A 93 -19.49 4.41 6.41
N ASN A 94 -18.49 4.21 5.56
CA ASN A 94 -18.56 4.55 4.14
C ASN A 94 -18.07 3.37 3.32
N TYR A 95 -18.86 2.99 2.33
CA TYR A 95 -18.47 2.14 1.22
C TYR A 95 -18.35 2.99 -0.03
N ASN A 96 -17.20 2.93 -0.70
CA ASN A 96 -16.96 3.63 -1.96
C ASN A 96 -16.44 2.67 -3.03
N HIS A 97 -17.05 2.72 -4.20
CA HIS A 97 -16.55 2.08 -5.41
C HIS A 97 -16.15 3.16 -6.42
N ASN A 98 -14.85 3.25 -6.65
CA ASN A 98 -14.25 4.13 -7.65
C ASN A 98 -14.05 3.38 -8.97
N ASN A 99 -14.29 4.05 -10.09
CA ASN A 99 -14.11 3.48 -11.42
C ASN A 99 -13.66 4.54 -12.45
N ILE A 100 -12.80 4.15 -13.35
CA ILE A 100 -12.48 4.90 -14.56
C ILE A 100 -13.50 4.47 -15.62
N ASP A 101 -14.46 5.35 -15.89
CA ASP A 101 -15.56 5.01 -16.81
C ASP A 101 -15.15 5.13 -18.28
N LYS A 102 -14.24 6.09 -18.57
CA LYS A 102 -13.82 6.37 -19.93
C LYS A 102 -12.42 7.03 -19.96
N LEU A 103 -11.61 6.56 -20.91
CA LEU A 103 -10.39 7.21 -21.37
C LEU A 103 -10.49 7.43 -22.88
N SER A 104 -10.14 8.62 -23.38
CA SER A 104 -10.23 8.91 -24.81
C SER A 104 -9.15 8.15 -25.59
N GLY A 105 -9.53 7.54 -26.72
CA GLY A 105 -8.58 6.95 -27.68
C GLY A 105 -7.97 5.62 -27.28
N ASN A 106 -8.65 4.75 -26.51
CA ASN A 106 -8.12 3.48 -26.01
C ASN A 106 -6.80 3.62 -25.24
N ILE A 107 -6.60 4.74 -24.58
CA ILE A 107 -5.38 4.99 -23.82
C ILE A 107 -5.42 4.14 -22.55
N ILE A 108 -4.53 3.18 -22.49
CA ILE A 108 -4.09 2.56 -21.25
C ILE A 108 -2.95 3.42 -20.75
N ALA A 109 -3.17 4.18 -19.68
CA ALA A 109 -2.11 4.97 -19.09
C ALA A 109 -1.37 4.12 -18.06
N GLN A 110 -0.08 3.93 -18.29
CA GLN A 110 0.81 3.12 -17.47
C GLN A 110 1.86 4.04 -16.86
N TYR A 111 2.10 3.92 -15.56
CA TYR A 111 3.07 4.75 -14.86
C TYR A 111 4.05 3.91 -14.08
N GLY A 112 5.32 4.17 -14.29
CA GLY A 112 6.39 3.70 -13.45
C GLY A 112 6.69 4.72 -12.36
N SER A 113 6.71 4.28 -11.11
CA SER A 113 7.41 5.04 -10.09
C SER A 113 8.91 4.90 -10.30
N GLN A 114 9.68 5.94 -10.00
CA GLN A 114 11.15 5.86 -10.13
C GLN A 114 11.79 4.80 -9.21
N TRP A 115 11.03 4.25 -8.26
CA TRP A 115 11.53 3.35 -7.24
C TRP A 115 11.23 1.88 -7.53
N ALA A 116 10.22 1.62 -8.32
CA ALA A 116 9.68 0.29 -8.53
C ALA A 116 9.81 -0.20 -9.96
N SER A 117 10.02 0.71 -10.91
CA SER A 117 10.29 0.34 -12.29
C SER A 117 11.73 0.64 -12.63
N SER A 118 12.47 -0.36 -13.00
CA SER A 118 13.74 -0.18 -13.70
C SER A 118 13.46 0.18 -15.16
N SER A 119 14.51 0.51 -15.89
CA SER A 119 14.45 0.69 -17.34
C SER A 119 14.07 -0.59 -18.11
N THR A 120 13.82 -1.68 -17.40
CA THR A 120 13.44 -2.99 -17.93
C THR A 120 11.98 -3.29 -17.65
N SER A 121 11.37 -4.04 -18.51
CA SER A 121 9.96 -4.42 -18.54
C SER A 121 9.48 -5.17 -17.28
N PRO A 122 8.30 -4.84 -16.75
CA PRO A 122 7.48 -3.71 -17.16
C PRO A 122 7.95 -2.41 -16.50
N ALA A 123 8.05 -1.37 -17.28
CA ALA A 123 8.50 -0.05 -16.82
C ALA A 123 7.45 0.70 -15.99
N TYR A 124 6.41 0.04 -15.49
CA TYR A 124 5.31 0.67 -14.77
C TYR A 124 4.68 -0.27 -13.75
N ASP A 125 4.33 0.30 -12.63
CA ASP A 125 3.75 -0.32 -11.44
C ASP A 125 2.31 0.15 -11.17
N TYR A 126 1.81 1.14 -11.89
CA TYR A 126 0.42 1.60 -11.83
C TYR A 126 -0.25 1.58 -13.20
N LEU A 127 -1.52 1.19 -13.21
CA LEU A 127 -2.34 1.11 -14.40
C LEU A 127 -3.59 1.96 -14.27
N PHE A 128 -3.88 2.71 -15.35
CA PHE A 128 -5.14 3.40 -15.56
C PHE A 128 -5.78 2.87 -16.83
N LYS A 129 -6.85 2.12 -16.71
CA LYS A 129 -7.63 1.61 -17.83
C LYS A 129 -9.12 1.75 -17.55
N GLU A 130 -9.92 1.78 -18.60
CA GLU A 130 -11.38 1.75 -18.48
C GLU A 130 -11.84 0.50 -17.72
N GLY A 131 -12.82 0.68 -16.83
CA GLY A 131 -13.37 -0.38 -16.00
C GLY A 131 -12.54 -0.74 -14.77
N SER A 132 -11.41 -0.04 -14.51
CA SER A 132 -10.59 -0.25 -13.30
C SER A 132 -10.68 0.92 -12.33
N PRO A 133 -10.39 0.71 -11.04
CA PRO A 133 -10.25 1.80 -10.08
C PRO A 133 -9.01 2.65 -10.37
N VAL A 134 -9.00 3.87 -9.86
CA VAL A 134 -7.81 4.72 -9.83
C VAL A 134 -6.83 4.16 -8.79
N GLY A 135 -5.56 4.00 -9.19
CA GLY A 135 -4.52 3.49 -8.30
C GLY A 135 -4.45 1.95 -8.27
N LEU A 136 -4.63 1.32 -9.41
CA LEU A 136 -4.41 -0.12 -9.57
C LEU A 136 -2.90 -0.40 -9.65
N ILE A 137 -2.39 -1.21 -8.72
CA ILE A 137 -0.99 -1.65 -8.69
C ILE A 137 -0.85 -2.86 -9.60
N ARG A 138 0.18 -2.84 -10.45
CA ARG A 138 0.53 -3.95 -11.35
C ARG A 138 1.93 -4.47 -11.09
N GLY A 139 2.11 -5.76 -11.32
CA GLY A 139 3.40 -6.42 -11.20
C GLY A 139 3.26 -7.93 -11.34
N PHE A 140 4.30 -8.64 -10.99
CA PHE A 140 4.33 -10.09 -11.07
C PHE A 140 3.73 -10.75 -9.82
N ILE A 141 3.14 -11.92 -10.00
CA ILE A 141 2.75 -12.77 -8.87
C ILE A 141 3.95 -13.60 -8.43
N SER A 142 4.36 -13.46 -7.18
CA SER A 142 5.45 -14.25 -6.61
C SER A 142 4.97 -15.66 -6.23
N ASP A 143 5.72 -16.65 -6.65
CA ASP A 143 5.62 -18.04 -6.19
C ASP A 143 6.81 -18.41 -5.28
N GLY A 144 7.45 -17.40 -4.68
CA GLY A 144 8.56 -17.57 -3.73
C GLY A 144 9.92 -17.58 -4.40
N TYR A 145 10.61 -18.71 -4.35
CA TYR A 145 11.92 -18.88 -4.97
C TYR A 145 12.03 -20.25 -5.64
N TYR A 146 12.89 -20.36 -6.62
CA TYR A 146 13.22 -21.67 -7.21
C TYR A 146 13.93 -22.53 -6.18
N SER A 147 13.30 -23.64 -5.78
CA SER A 147 13.86 -24.63 -4.89
C SER A 147 14.76 -25.60 -5.67
N THR A 148 15.58 -26.38 -4.97
CA THR A 148 16.35 -27.47 -5.61
C THR A 148 15.45 -28.50 -6.31
N ASN A 149 14.18 -28.63 -5.88
CA ASN A 149 13.18 -29.51 -6.47
C ASN A 149 12.67 -29.06 -7.84
N ASP A 150 12.88 -27.81 -8.20
CA ASP A 150 12.50 -27.27 -9.51
C ASP A 150 13.51 -27.67 -10.59
N PHE A 151 14.62 -28.29 -10.21
CA PHE A 151 15.71 -28.66 -11.12
C PHE A 151 16.02 -30.15 -11.12
N ASN A 152 16.59 -30.61 -12.24
CA ASN A 152 17.38 -31.82 -12.33
C ASN A 152 18.86 -31.44 -12.13
N TYR A 153 19.54 -32.09 -11.19
CA TYR A 153 20.95 -31.87 -10.90
C TYR A 153 21.81 -32.99 -11.43
N ASP A 154 22.79 -32.68 -12.25
CA ASP A 154 23.81 -33.64 -12.69
C ASP A 154 25.04 -33.56 -11.78
N ALA A 155 25.21 -34.56 -10.92
CA ALA A 155 26.33 -34.62 -9.98
C ALA A 155 27.71 -34.72 -10.66
N SER A 156 27.79 -35.18 -11.91
CA SER A 156 29.05 -35.30 -12.64
C SER A 156 29.56 -33.96 -13.20
N THR A 157 28.65 -33.09 -13.59
CA THR A 157 28.97 -31.77 -14.16
C THR A 157 28.71 -30.61 -13.22
N GLY A 158 27.86 -30.82 -12.21
CA GLY A 158 27.37 -29.80 -11.27
C GLY A 158 26.33 -28.87 -11.90
N VAL A 159 25.67 -29.28 -12.98
CA VAL A 159 24.71 -28.45 -13.74
C VAL A 159 23.30 -28.65 -13.20
N TYR A 160 22.59 -27.53 -13.00
CA TYR A 160 21.15 -27.47 -12.73
C TYR A 160 20.36 -27.19 -14.00
N THR A 161 19.44 -28.06 -14.34
CA THR A 161 18.53 -27.88 -15.49
C THR A 161 17.10 -27.83 -14.98
N LEU A 162 16.32 -26.83 -15.38
CA LEU A 162 14.90 -26.75 -15.03
C LEU A 162 14.17 -28.04 -15.42
N ARG A 163 13.26 -28.47 -14.56
CA ARG A 163 12.37 -29.61 -14.88
C ARG A 163 11.32 -29.16 -15.90
N GLU A 164 10.84 -30.14 -16.64
CA GLU A 164 9.72 -29.95 -17.56
C GLU A 164 8.52 -29.33 -16.84
N GLY A 165 7.90 -28.30 -17.43
CA GLY A 165 6.76 -27.58 -16.87
C GLY A 165 7.12 -26.53 -15.81
N VAL A 166 8.40 -26.33 -15.48
CA VAL A 166 8.85 -25.21 -14.64
C VAL A 166 9.32 -24.08 -15.55
N ALA A 167 8.61 -22.98 -15.53
CA ALA A 167 8.96 -21.80 -16.34
C ALA A 167 10.31 -21.21 -15.89
N ASP A 168 11.12 -20.79 -16.85
CA ASP A 168 12.29 -19.95 -16.60
C ASP A 168 11.87 -18.50 -16.38
N ILE A 169 12.78 -17.63 -16.01
CA ILE A 169 12.54 -16.20 -15.80
C ILE A 169 13.44 -15.39 -16.75
N ALA A 170 12.86 -14.41 -17.44
CA ALA A 170 13.62 -13.58 -18.35
C ALA A 170 14.72 -12.77 -17.64
N SER A 171 15.91 -12.70 -18.23
CA SER A 171 17.02 -11.90 -17.70
C SER A 171 16.70 -10.41 -17.60
N SER A 172 15.75 -9.92 -18.40
CA SER A 172 15.22 -8.55 -18.30
C SER A 172 14.53 -8.27 -16.96
N ILE A 173 14.05 -9.29 -16.25
CA ILE A 173 13.40 -9.16 -14.95
C ILE A 173 14.44 -9.20 -13.83
N THR A 174 15.29 -10.22 -13.79
CA THR A 174 16.21 -10.45 -12.66
C THR A 174 17.57 -9.80 -12.83
N GLY A 175 17.94 -9.46 -14.08
CA GLY A 175 19.30 -9.00 -14.42
C GLY A 175 20.33 -10.12 -14.37
N ASN A 176 21.60 -9.74 -14.43
CA ASN A 176 22.72 -10.68 -14.38
C ASN A 176 23.12 -10.96 -12.92
N TYR A 177 22.54 -11.96 -12.32
CA TYR A 177 22.92 -12.36 -10.96
C TYR A 177 24.26 -13.14 -10.98
N PRO A 178 25.22 -12.75 -10.13
CA PRO A 178 26.47 -13.51 -10.00
C PRO A 178 26.25 -14.81 -9.22
N SER A 179 25.61 -15.78 -9.86
CA SER A 179 25.29 -17.08 -9.25
C SER A 179 26.54 -17.98 -9.19
N PRO A 180 26.75 -18.74 -8.11
CA PRO A 180 27.81 -19.74 -8.05
C PRO A 180 27.45 -21.03 -8.79
N PHE A 181 26.23 -21.14 -9.31
CA PHE A 181 25.73 -22.35 -9.97
C PHE A 181 26.11 -22.41 -11.45
N LYS A 182 26.31 -23.63 -11.91
CA LYS A 182 26.27 -23.95 -13.33
C LYS A 182 24.83 -24.30 -13.68
N VAL A 183 24.23 -23.56 -14.59
CA VAL A 183 22.89 -23.83 -15.13
C VAL A 183 22.97 -24.24 -16.58
N ALA A 184 21.90 -24.82 -17.11
CA ALA A 184 21.82 -25.16 -18.53
C ALA A 184 22.00 -23.93 -19.43
N ASP A 185 22.48 -24.13 -20.65
CA ASP A 185 22.72 -23.05 -21.59
C ASP A 185 21.41 -22.31 -21.91
N GLY A 186 21.44 -20.97 -21.81
CA GLY A 186 20.27 -20.12 -22.01
C GLY A 186 19.31 -20.02 -20.83
N GLN A 187 19.50 -20.80 -19.75
CA GLN A 187 18.68 -20.75 -18.54
C GLN A 187 19.12 -19.61 -17.61
N ASN A 188 18.16 -18.85 -17.09
CA ASN A 188 18.40 -17.78 -16.12
C ASN A 188 18.08 -18.21 -14.67
N ALA A 189 17.09 -19.08 -14.47
CA ALA A 189 16.72 -19.56 -13.15
C ALA A 189 17.81 -20.44 -12.53
N PHE A 190 18.01 -20.27 -11.21
CA PHE A 190 18.93 -21.09 -10.40
C PHE A 190 18.34 -21.30 -9.00
N PRO A 191 18.78 -22.28 -8.20
CA PRO A 191 18.29 -22.49 -6.86
C PRO A 191 18.42 -21.24 -5.97
N GLY A 192 17.29 -20.76 -5.43
CA GLY A 192 17.22 -19.53 -4.64
C GLY A 192 16.86 -18.26 -5.42
N ALA A 193 16.86 -18.28 -6.76
CA ALA A 193 16.38 -17.14 -7.55
C ALA A 193 14.90 -16.84 -7.27
N LEU A 194 14.47 -15.59 -7.45
CA LEU A 194 13.06 -15.20 -7.37
C LEU A 194 12.24 -16.00 -8.39
N LYS A 195 11.20 -16.67 -7.91
CA LYS A 195 10.26 -17.41 -8.75
C LYS A 195 8.98 -16.62 -8.89
N LEU A 196 8.61 -16.35 -10.12
CA LEU A 196 7.41 -15.64 -10.50
C LEU A 196 6.49 -16.56 -11.29
N ARG A 197 5.20 -16.26 -11.27
CA ARG A 197 4.18 -17.07 -11.93
C ARG A 197 4.12 -16.76 -13.41
N ASN A 198 4.22 -17.78 -14.24
CA ASN A 198 3.84 -17.70 -15.64
C ASN A 198 2.30 -17.71 -15.74
N LEU A 199 1.72 -16.68 -16.34
CA LEU A 199 0.27 -16.50 -16.48
C LEU A 199 -0.27 -17.03 -17.82
N ASN A 200 0.61 -17.28 -18.77
CA ASN A 200 0.31 -17.76 -20.11
C ASN A 200 1.12 -19.03 -20.49
N PRO A 201 1.12 -20.08 -19.64
CA PRO A 201 1.96 -21.29 -19.83
C PRO A 201 1.65 -22.08 -21.11
N GLU A 202 0.54 -21.77 -21.78
CA GLU A 202 0.15 -22.36 -23.06
C GLU A 202 0.91 -21.71 -24.25
N GLU A 203 1.44 -20.50 -24.06
CA GLU A 203 2.14 -19.74 -25.10
C GLU A 203 3.64 -20.00 -25.05
N ASP A 204 4.21 -19.95 -23.85
CA ASP A 204 5.63 -20.23 -23.61
C ASP A 204 5.91 -20.74 -22.18
N ASN A 205 7.16 -21.10 -21.92
CA ASN A 205 7.64 -21.55 -20.61
C ASN A 205 8.64 -20.53 -20.01
N LEU A 206 8.38 -19.25 -20.22
CA LEU A 206 9.22 -18.14 -19.79
C LEU A 206 8.36 -17.10 -19.07
N VAL A 207 8.78 -16.65 -17.90
CA VAL A 207 8.17 -15.49 -17.24
C VAL A 207 8.80 -14.23 -17.78
N ASP A 208 7.98 -13.38 -18.39
CA ASP A 208 8.42 -12.11 -18.97
C ASP A 208 7.40 -10.97 -18.79
N SER A 209 7.43 -9.95 -19.65
CA SER A 209 6.56 -8.77 -19.55
C SER A 209 5.07 -9.06 -19.69
N ASP A 210 4.71 -10.19 -20.28
CA ASP A 210 3.31 -10.53 -20.53
C ASP A 210 2.64 -11.19 -19.32
N ASP A 211 3.44 -11.60 -18.30
CA ASP A 211 2.99 -12.19 -17.05
C ASP A 211 2.65 -11.18 -15.96
N VAL A 212 2.38 -9.95 -16.32
CA VAL A 212 2.04 -8.88 -15.37
C VAL A 212 0.56 -8.91 -15.01
N ALA A 213 0.27 -9.01 -13.72
CA ALA A 213 -1.08 -9.06 -13.13
C ALA A 213 -1.46 -7.78 -12.38
N ASP A 214 -2.75 -7.65 -12.13
CA ASP A 214 -3.29 -6.67 -11.18
C ASP A 214 -3.05 -7.20 -9.75
N LEU A 215 -2.24 -6.50 -8.96
CA LEU A 215 -1.82 -6.94 -7.62
C LEU A 215 -2.68 -6.38 -6.49
N GLY A 216 -3.37 -5.26 -6.72
CA GLY A 216 -4.24 -4.68 -5.72
C GLY A 216 -4.70 -3.26 -6.04
N GLU A 217 -5.80 -2.87 -5.43
CA GLU A 217 -6.37 -1.53 -5.49
C GLU A 217 -5.85 -0.73 -4.29
N VAL A 218 -5.36 0.48 -4.50
CA VAL A 218 -4.83 1.33 -3.43
C VAL A 218 -5.94 1.88 -2.54
N MET A 219 -7.06 2.28 -3.15
CA MET A 219 -8.15 2.94 -2.43
C MET A 219 -8.94 1.93 -1.59
N PRO A 220 -9.04 2.14 -0.25
CA PRO A 220 -9.87 1.27 0.57
C PRO A 220 -11.34 1.40 0.18
N LYS A 221 -12.01 0.25 0.02
CA LYS A 221 -13.44 0.20 -0.31
C LYS A 221 -14.33 0.53 0.89
N HIS A 222 -13.86 0.21 2.08
CA HIS A 222 -14.59 0.39 3.32
C HIS A 222 -13.79 1.28 4.27
N THR A 223 -14.40 2.35 4.75
CA THR A 223 -13.80 3.25 5.73
C THR A 223 -14.81 3.63 6.80
N GLY A 224 -14.34 4.02 7.94
CA GLY A 224 -15.22 4.45 9.00
C GLY A 224 -14.51 4.83 10.29
N GLY A 225 -15.32 5.15 11.28
CA GLY A 225 -14.84 5.43 12.61
C GLY A 225 -15.94 5.23 13.63
N PHE A 226 -15.56 5.13 14.88
CA PHE A 226 -16.52 5.13 15.96
C PHE A 226 -15.92 5.79 17.21
N ASN A 227 -16.78 6.44 17.97
CA ASN A 227 -16.43 7.06 19.24
C ASN A 227 -17.25 6.43 20.36
N LEU A 228 -16.58 6.03 21.43
CA LEU A 228 -17.19 5.58 22.68
C LEU A 228 -17.10 6.72 23.66
N ASN A 229 -18.23 7.13 24.24
CA ASN A 229 -18.29 8.20 25.21
C ASN A 229 -19.00 7.70 26.48
N ALA A 230 -18.39 7.92 27.65
CA ALA A 230 -18.98 7.57 28.93
C ALA A 230 -18.79 8.69 29.94
N THR A 231 -19.76 8.87 30.84
CA THR A 231 -19.61 9.74 32.00
C THR A 231 -20.06 9.00 33.26
N TRP A 232 -19.31 9.16 34.35
CA TRP A 232 -19.65 8.58 35.62
C TRP A 232 -19.18 9.46 36.77
N LYS A 233 -20.13 10.05 37.53
CA LYS A 233 -19.86 10.83 38.78
C LYS A 233 -18.70 11.83 38.63
N GLY A 234 -18.67 12.58 37.53
CA GLY A 234 -17.64 13.59 37.25
C GLY A 234 -16.43 13.06 36.42
N ILE A 235 -16.29 11.75 36.28
CA ILE A 235 -15.33 11.17 35.35
C ILE A 235 -15.97 11.20 33.95
N ASP A 236 -15.23 11.62 32.96
CA ASP A 236 -15.57 11.50 31.55
C ASP A 236 -14.51 10.68 30.78
N PHE A 237 -14.97 9.86 29.86
CA PHE A 237 -14.18 9.00 29.03
C PHE A 237 -14.61 9.17 27.58
N SER A 238 -13.65 9.30 26.68
CA SER A 238 -13.88 9.29 25.24
C SER A 238 -12.78 8.52 24.51
N ALA A 239 -13.17 7.59 23.64
CA ALA A 239 -12.24 6.83 22.80
C ALA A 239 -12.70 6.90 21.36
N GLY A 240 -11.88 7.50 20.50
CA GLY A 240 -12.14 7.68 19.07
C GLY A 240 -11.28 6.73 18.22
N PHE A 241 -11.95 5.91 17.42
CA PHE A 241 -11.35 4.95 16.52
C PHE A 241 -11.57 5.34 15.06
N ALA A 242 -10.57 5.07 14.21
CA ALA A 242 -10.70 5.09 12.76
C ALA A 242 -10.25 3.75 12.19
N TRP A 243 -10.85 3.34 11.09
CA TRP A 243 -10.51 2.12 10.41
C TRP A 243 -10.71 2.24 8.89
N ALA A 244 -9.95 1.44 8.14
CA ALA A 244 -10.12 1.23 6.72
C ALA A 244 -9.89 -0.23 6.37
N ALA A 245 -10.53 -0.72 5.29
CA ALA A 245 -10.35 -2.08 4.81
C ALA A 245 -10.48 -2.17 3.28
N GLY A 246 -9.73 -3.10 2.69
CA GLY A 246 -9.78 -3.42 1.26
C GLY A 246 -8.90 -2.52 0.38
N GLY A 247 -7.97 -1.76 0.97
CA GLY A 247 -6.91 -1.06 0.25
C GLY A 247 -5.58 -1.81 0.33
N HIS A 248 -4.67 -1.53 -0.61
CA HIS A 248 -3.32 -2.11 -0.63
C HIS A 248 -2.26 -1.02 -0.59
N VAL A 249 -1.13 -1.37 -0.02
CA VAL A 249 0.08 -0.54 0.01
C VAL A 249 1.21 -1.28 -0.69
N TYR A 250 1.89 -0.58 -1.58
CA TYR A 250 3.14 -1.04 -2.15
C TYR A 250 4.30 -0.65 -1.22
N ASN A 251 4.84 -1.65 -0.53
CA ASN A 251 5.90 -1.49 0.48
C ASN A 251 7.28 -1.41 -0.18
N VAL A 252 7.58 -0.27 -0.78
CA VAL A 252 8.87 -0.02 -1.44
C VAL A 252 10.02 0.00 -0.43
N ASN A 253 9.76 0.41 0.82
CA ASN A 253 10.77 0.38 1.87
C ASN A 253 11.29 -1.04 2.12
N SER A 254 10.39 -2.02 2.21
CA SER A 254 10.78 -3.42 2.37
C SER A 254 11.50 -3.94 1.14
N LEU A 255 11.01 -3.62 -0.06
CA LEU A 255 11.65 -4.00 -1.31
C LEU A 255 13.11 -3.54 -1.39
N ILE A 256 13.37 -2.24 -1.26
CA ILE A 256 14.74 -1.68 -1.40
C ILE A 256 15.68 -2.08 -0.25
N ASN A 257 15.13 -2.34 0.93
CA ASN A 257 15.93 -2.79 2.09
C ASN A 257 16.11 -4.32 2.14
N MET A 258 15.36 -5.09 1.35
CA MET A 258 15.62 -6.49 1.11
C MET A 258 16.75 -6.68 0.10
N TYR A 259 16.59 -6.07 -1.07
CA TYR A 259 17.52 -6.25 -2.16
C TYR A 259 18.72 -5.30 -2.07
N GLY A 260 19.91 -5.85 -2.31
CA GLY A 260 21.11 -5.06 -2.59
C GLY A 260 21.46 -5.21 -4.06
N ASN A 261 21.69 -4.13 -4.76
CA ASN A 261 22.37 -4.16 -6.02
C ASN A 261 23.74 -3.46 -5.90
N LYS A 262 24.58 -3.61 -6.92
CA LYS A 262 25.91 -2.98 -6.96
C LYS A 262 25.86 -1.45 -6.81
N ASP A 263 24.75 -0.82 -7.21
CA ASP A 263 24.61 0.64 -7.30
C ASP A 263 23.91 1.24 -6.08
N THR A 264 23.06 0.48 -5.36
CA THR A 264 22.25 0.98 -4.23
C THR A 264 22.74 0.58 -2.85
N GLY A 265 23.92 0.00 -2.76
CA GLY A 265 24.59 -0.16 -1.47
C GLY A 265 24.49 -1.55 -0.87
N LEU A 266 25.41 -2.38 -1.29
CA LEU A 266 25.80 -3.57 -0.53
C LEU A 266 26.25 -3.23 0.91
N GLY A 267 26.54 -1.96 1.20
CA GLY A 267 26.95 -1.46 2.51
C GLY A 267 25.83 -0.90 3.40
N ALA A 268 24.59 -0.84 2.93
CA ALA A 268 23.49 -0.36 3.74
C ALA A 268 22.95 -1.47 4.67
N ASN A 269 22.48 -1.08 5.87
CA ASN A 269 21.77 -1.99 6.76
C ASN A 269 20.52 -2.54 6.09
N LYS A 270 20.29 -3.84 6.28
CA LYS A 270 19.12 -4.55 5.78
C LYS A 270 18.08 -4.74 6.88
N LEU A 271 16.83 -4.97 6.50
CA LEU A 271 15.78 -5.34 7.44
C LEU A 271 16.02 -6.77 7.97
N ALA A 272 15.59 -7.04 9.20
CA ALA A 272 15.84 -8.32 9.87
C ALA A 272 15.29 -9.54 9.12
N PHE A 273 14.25 -9.38 8.30
CA PHE A 273 13.68 -10.49 7.53
C PHE A 273 14.63 -11.05 6.45
N VAL A 274 15.69 -10.29 6.07
CA VAL A 274 16.74 -10.76 5.16
C VAL A 274 17.46 -12.01 5.71
N ASN A 275 17.44 -12.22 7.02
CA ASN A 275 17.94 -13.45 7.63
C ASN A 275 17.16 -14.72 7.20
N ASN A 276 15.94 -14.53 6.67
CA ASN A 276 15.09 -15.61 6.14
C ASN A 276 15.15 -15.71 4.60
N CYS A 277 16.08 -15.01 3.96
CA CYS A 277 16.34 -15.16 2.54
C CYS A 277 17.18 -16.41 2.26
N TYR A 278 17.05 -16.93 1.05
CA TYR A 278 17.84 -18.06 0.57
C TYR A 278 19.31 -17.70 0.53
N GLN A 279 20.14 -18.56 1.09
CA GLN A 279 21.60 -18.40 1.22
C GLN A 279 22.30 -19.31 0.22
N LEU A 280 23.33 -18.77 -0.43
CA LEU A 280 24.16 -19.48 -1.42
C LEU A 280 25.54 -19.85 -0.88
N TYR A 281 25.92 -19.27 0.26
CA TYR A 281 27.26 -19.37 0.82
C TYR A 281 27.20 -19.70 2.31
N GLU A 282 28.16 -20.48 2.76
CA GLU A 282 28.47 -20.68 4.18
C GLU A 282 29.73 -19.92 4.55
N VAL A 283 29.82 -19.52 5.81
CA VAL A 283 31.06 -18.94 6.37
C VAL A 283 31.89 -20.05 6.98
N GLN A 284 33.02 -20.37 6.37
CA GLN A 284 33.99 -21.34 6.89
C GLN A 284 35.33 -20.65 7.11
N ASN A 285 35.85 -20.66 8.34
CA ASN A 285 37.11 -19.99 8.73
C ASN A 285 37.20 -18.50 8.35
N GLY A 286 36.04 -17.81 8.28
CA GLY A 286 35.94 -16.40 7.91
C GLY A 286 35.86 -16.15 6.39
N GLU A 287 35.84 -17.18 5.59
CA GLU A 287 35.66 -17.10 4.14
C GLU A 287 34.25 -17.54 3.71
N LEU A 288 33.71 -16.93 2.65
CA LEU A 288 32.45 -17.31 2.04
C LEU A 288 32.67 -18.46 1.06
N ILE A 289 32.20 -19.64 1.41
CA ILE A 289 32.30 -20.84 0.57
C ILE A 289 30.95 -21.09 -0.10
N PRO A 290 30.88 -21.18 -1.45
CA PRO A 290 29.63 -21.47 -2.15
C PRO A 290 29.13 -22.89 -1.87
N VAL A 291 27.84 -22.99 -1.56
CA VAL A 291 27.13 -24.26 -1.38
C VAL A 291 26.40 -24.58 -2.67
N THR A 292 26.81 -25.67 -3.37
CA THR A 292 26.34 -25.93 -4.72
C THR A 292 25.64 -27.26 -4.93
N THR A 293 25.58 -28.12 -3.92
CA THR A 293 24.86 -29.41 -4.02
C THR A 293 23.45 -29.32 -3.45
N PRO A 294 22.45 -30.05 -4.02
CA PRO A 294 21.07 -29.97 -3.56
C PRO A 294 20.87 -30.24 -2.07
N ASP A 295 21.51 -31.30 -1.53
CA ASP A 295 21.35 -31.69 -0.13
C ASP A 295 21.89 -30.62 0.83
N ALA A 296 23.06 -30.07 0.53
CA ALA A 296 23.66 -29.01 1.34
C ALA A 296 22.87 -27.72 1.25
N LEU A 297 22.35 -27.35 0.07
CA LEU A 297 21.48 -26.20 -0.11
C LEU A 297 20.18 -26.35 0.67
N ASN A 298 19.55 -27.53 0.64
CA ASN A 298 18.31 -27.78 1.38
C ASN A 298 18.55 -27.71 2.90
N ALA A 299 19.68 -28.21 3.38
CA ALA A 299 20.04 -28.14 4.79
C ALA A 299 20.28 -26.67 5.22
N LEU A 300 21.03 -25.90 4.43
CA LEU A 300 21.33 -24.50 4.70
C LEU A 300 20.06 -23.63 4.70
N ASN A 301 19.12 -23.92 3.80
CA ASN A 301 17.94 -23.13 3.52
C ASN A 301 16.63 -23.71 4.08
N ALA A 302 16.69 -24.60 5.07
CA ALA A 302 15.50 -25.24 5.64
C ALA A 302 14.45 -24.25 6.19
N ASN A 303 14.86 -23.04 6.57
CA ASN A 303 14.00 -21.97 7.08
C ASN A 303 13.86 -20.78 6.12
N ALA A 304 14.37 -20.86 4.90
CA ALA A 304 14.26 -19.79 3.93
C ALA A 304 12.79 -19.55 3.54
N LYS A 305 12.41 -18.29 3.47
CA LYS A 305 11.05 -17.85 3.09
C LYS A 305 11.04 -16.98 1.84
N TYR A 306 12.18 -16.38 1.52
CA TYR A 306 12.35 -15.42 0.43
C TYR A 306 13.47 -15.86 -0.48
N SER A 307 13.47 -15.37 -1.70
CA SER A 307 14.57 -15.55 -2.65
C SER A 307 15.89 -14.98 -2.12
N VAL A 308 16.97 -15.22 -2.83
CA VAL A 308 18.25 -14.54 -2.57
C VAL A 308 18.03 -13.02 -2.51
N PRO A 309 18.68 -12.28 -1.58
CA PRO A 309 18.45 -10.85 -1.37
C PRO A 309 19.23 -9.99 -2.38
N TYR A 310 19.14 -10.34 -3.63
CA TYR A 310 19.78 -9.61 -4.74
C TYR A 310 18.81 -9.49 -5.92
N MET A 311 18.72 -8.28 -6.46
CA MET A 311 18.00 -7.99 -7.68
C MET A 311 18.71 -6.83 -8.40
N GLU A 312 19.14 -7.04 -9.63
CA GLU A 312 19.77 -5.98 -10.40
C GLU A 312 18.74 -4.97 -10.90
N ASN A 313 17.57 -5.46 -11.27
CA ASN A 313 16.44 -4.66 -11.75
C ASN A 313 15.36 -4.56 -10.68
N GLY A 314 14.81 -3.37 -10.47
CA GLY A 314 13.66 -3.19 -9.60
C GLY A 314 12.42 -3.79 -10.25
N VAL A 315 11.83 -4.78 -9.61
CA VAL A 315 10.63 -5.49 -10.10
C VAL A 315 9.53 -5.41 -9.06
N VAL A 316 8.34 -4.99 -9.49
CA VAL A 316 7.14 -5.01 -8.64
C VAL A 316 6.58 -6.42 -8.61
N TYR A 317 6.44 -6.99 -7.44
CA TYR A 317 5.79 -8.28 -7.29
C TYR A 317 5.00 -8.40 -5.98
N SER A 318 4.06 -9.34 -5.96
CA SER A 318 3.00 -9.43 -4.96
C SER A 318 3.46 -9.49 -3.50
N THR A 319 4.68 -9.95 -3.22
CA THR A 319 5.21 -10.02 -1.85
C THR A 319 5.26 -8.67 -1.14
N PHE A 320 5.44 -7.59 -1.89
CA PHE A 320 5.51 -6.22 -1.34
C PHE A 320 4.25 -5.39 -1.59
N VAL A 321 3.20 -5.98 -2.14
CA VAL A 321 1.87 -5.37 -2.22
C VAL A 321 1.03 -5.97 -1.10
N GLU A 322 0.89 -5.21 -0.02
CA GLU A 322 0.33 -5.69 1.24
C GLU A 322 -1.05 -5.10 1.50
N ASP A 323 -1.89 -5.83 2.24
CA ASP A 323 -3.17 -5.31 2.73
C ASP A 323 -2.94 -4.14 3.71
N ALA A 324 -3.51 -2.99 3.39
CA ALA A 324 -3.44 -1.77 4.18
C ALA A 324 -4.59 -1.63 5.19
N SER A 325 -5.37 -2.65 5.42
CA SER A 325 -6.48 -2.61 6.38
C SER A 325 -5.98 -2.36 7.79
N TYR A 326 -6.68 -1.51 8.53
CA TYR A 326 -6.31 -1.17 9.89
C TYR A 326 -7.49 -0.77 10.77
N LEU A 327 -7.28 -0.87 12.08
CA LEU A 327 -8.06 -0.25 13.14
C LEU A 327 -7.13 0.54 14.05
N ARG A 328 -7.37 1.85 14.20
CA ARG A 328 -6.53 2.76 14.97
C ARG A 328 -7.31 3.43 16.11
N LEU A 329 -6.75 3.44 17.31
CA LEU A 329 -7.20 4.30 18.39
C LEU A 329 -6.52 5.68 18.23
N ASN A 330 -7.25 6.60 17.58
CA ASN A 330 -6.75 7.94 17.28
C ASN A 330 -6.66 8.82 18.51
N THR A 331 -7.66 8.75 19.39
CA THR A 331 -7.75 9.61 20.57
C THR A 331 -8.37 8.84 21.72
N LEU A 332 -7.73 8.90 22.89
CA LEU A 332 -8.25 8.42 24.15
C LEU A 332 -8.16 9.54 25.17
N THR A 333 -9.30 9.98 25.70
CA THR A 333 -9.35 11.03 26.72
C THR A 333 -10.02 10.50 27.97
N ILE A 334 -9.40 10.77 29.12
CA ILE A 334 -10.00 10.57 30.44
C ILE A 334 -9.94 11.90 31.16
N GLY A 335 -11.08 12.37 31.64
CA GLY A 335 -11.21 13.61 32.38
C GLY A 335 -11.88 13.40 33.75
N TYR A 336 -11.60 14.30 34.67
CA TYR A 336 -12.29 14.35 35.95
C TYR A 336 -12.67 15.78 36.27
N THR A 337 -13.97 16.02 36.38
CA THR A 337 -14.52 17.30 36.84
C THR A 337 -14.66 17.27 38.35
N LEU A 338 -14.00 18.22 39.02
CA LEU A 338 -14.03 18.34 40.48
C LEU A 338 -15.44 18.60 40.97
N PRO A 339 -15.82 18.08 42.17
CA PRO A 339 -17.09 18.40 42.80
C PRO A 339 -17.25 19.89 42.97
N LYS A 340 -18.46 20.44 42.76
CA LYS A 340 -18.76 21.87 42.87
C LYS A 340 -18.38 22.44 44.24
N THR A 341 -18.45 21.64 45.31
CA THR A 341 -18.05 22.05 46.66
C THR A 341 -16.56 22.37 46.79
N TRP A 342 -15.71 21.69 46.02
CA TRP A 342 -14.26 21.93 46.01
C TRP A 342 -13.91 23.12 45.12
N SER A 343 -14.48 23.18 43.89
CA SER A 343 -14.25 24.27 42.96
C SER A 343 -14.62 25.61 43.53
N LYS A 344 -15.82 25.72 44.18
CA LYS A 344 -16.28 26.96 44.79
C LYS A 344 -15.39 27.44 45.93
N LYS A 345 -14.83 26.54 46.76
CA LYS A 345 -13.87 26.93 47.82
C LYS A 345 -12.61 27.58 47.27
N ALA A 346 -12.24 27.25 46.00
CA ALA A 346 -11.11 27.81 45.30
C ALA A 346 -11.48 29.02 44.40
N GLY A 347 -12.72 29.55 44.50
CA GLY A 347 -13.19 30.69 43.70
C GLY A 347 -13.50 30.32 42.22
N MET A 348 -13.63 29.03 41.91
CA MET A 348 -13.90 28.54 40.54
C MET A 348 -15.34 28.03 40.43
N GLN A 349 -16.00 28.26 39.31
CA GLN A 349 -17.31 27.66 39.00
C GLN A 349 -17.16 26.18 38.64
N LYS A 350 -16.12 25.85 37.85
CA LYS A 350 -15.83 24.49 37.42
C LYS A 350 -14.30 24.29 37.21
N ALA A 351 -13.81 23.13 37.57
CA ALA A 351 -12.44 22.72 37.27
C ALA A 351 -12.46 21.28 36.80
N ARG A 352 -11.80 21.01 35.66
CA ARG A 352 -11.65 19.69 35.06
C ARG A 352 -10.19 19.43 34.75
N LEU A 353 -9.69 18.31 35.26
CA LEU A 353 -8.39 17.75 34.92
C LEU A 353 -8.59 16.71 33.83
N TYR A 354 -7.70 16.64 32.86
CA TYR A 354 -7.79 15.62 31.81
C TYR A 354 -6.42 15.15 31.31
N ALA A 355 -6.42 13.93 30.84
CA ALA A 355 -5.30 13.34 30.08
C ALA A 355 -5.83 12.83 28.75
N THR A 356 -5.12 13.14 27.68
CA THR A 356 -5.42 12.68 26.33
C THR A 356 -4.20 11.96 25.74
N ALA A 357 -4.40 10.75 25.22
CA ALA A 357 -3.42 10.03 24.44
C ALA A 357 -3.84 10.06 22.96
N GLY A 358 -2.95 10.49 22.10
CA GLY A 358 -3.15 10.51 20.65
C GLY A 358 -2.38 9.39 19.99
N ASN A 359 -3.02 8.74 19.02
CA ASN A 359 -2.40 7.72 18.18
C ASN A 359 -1.78 6.55 18.98
N LEU A 360 -2.56 6.03 19.96
CA LEU A 360 -2.05 5.12 20.98
C LEU A 360 -1.61 3.76 20.43
N PHE A 361 -2.41 3.19 19.52
CA PHE A 361 -2.07 1.97 18.80
C PHE A 361 -2.81 1.87 17.45
N THR A 362 -2.24 1.08 16.56
CA THR A 362 -2.84 0.65 15.30
C THR A 362 -2.75 -0.86 15.21
N ILE A 363 -3.88 -1.51 14.93
CA ILE A 363 -3.95 -2.94 14.63
C ILE A 363 -4.00 -3.06 13.11
N THR A 364 -3.02 -3.73 12.52
CA THR A 364 -2.90 -3.90 11.06
C THR A 364 -2.09 -5.15 10.75
N GLY A 365 -2.33 -5.76 9.59
CA GLY A 365 -1.48 -6.80 9.02
C GLY A 365 -0.30 -6.24 8.20
N TYR A 366 -0.30 -4.92 7.92
CA TYR A 366 0.76 -4.28 7.16
C TYR A 366 2.10 -4.36 7.89
N SER A 367 3.16 -4.77 7.19
CA SER A 367 4.48 -5.00 7.79
C SER A 367 5.32 -3.73 7.97
N GLY A 368 4.95 -2.64 7.29
CA GLY A 368 5.61 -1.34 7.39
C GLY A 368 5.19 -0.53 8.63
N VAL A 369 5.55 0.74 8.65
CA VAL A 369 5.44 1.59 9.84
C VAL A 369 4.02 2.11 10.05
N ASP A 370 3.31 2.42 8.98
CA ASP A 370 1.94 2.95 9.01
C ASP A 370 1.21 2.55 7.72
N PRO A 371 0.00 1.93 7.79
CA PRO A 371 -0.76 1.56 6.61
C PRO A 371 -1.37 2.75 5.86
N GLU A 372 -1.48 3.94 6.47
CA GLU A 372 -1.96 5.17 5.83
C GLU A 372 -0.80 5.98 5.25
N VAL A 373 -0.14 5.44 4.24
CA VAL A 373 1.03 6.06 3.60
C VAL A 373 0.76 6.45 2.17
N ASN A 374 1.37 7.54 1.75
CA ASN A 374 1.43 7.98 0.36
C ASN A 374 2.79 8.62 0.10
N ALA A 375 3.48 8.19 -0.95
CA ALA A 375 4.65 8.90 -1.42
C ALA A 375 4.25 10.29 -1.94
N ASP A 376 5.09 11.29 -1.70
CA ASP A 376 4.88 12.62 -2.24
C ASP A 376 5.22 12.62 -3.75
N PRO A 377 4.23 12.77 -4.65
CA PRO A 377 4.47 12.78 -6.10
C PRO A 377 5.37 13.96 -6.54
N ASN A 378 5.47 15.02 -5.73
CA ASN A 378 6.31 16.17 -6.03
C ASN A 378 7.80 15.91 -5.76
N LYS A 379 8.14 14.87 -5.01
CA LYS A 379 9.52 14.48 -4.76
C LYS A 379 10.14 13.60 -5.83
N SER A 380 9.39 13.22 -6.85
CA SER A 380 9.97 12.55 -8.02
C SER A 380 11.07 13.40 -8.62
N THR A 381 12.30 12.91 -8.62
CA THR A 381 13.49 13.63 -9.13
C THR A 381 13.56 13.64 -10.65
N THR A 382 12.80 12.78 -11.33
CA THR A 382 12.73 12.78 -12.79
C THR A 382 11.86 13.94 -13.27
N SER A 383 12.50 14.90 -13.92
CA SER A 383 11.90 16.19 -14.34
C SER A 383 10.63 16.08 -15.21
N ASN A 384 10.42 14.91 -15.83
CA ASN A 384 9.30 14.71 -16.77
C ASN A 384 8.01 14.22 -16.10
N ASN A 385 8.05 13.70 -14.87
CA ASN A 385 6.88 13.09 -14.20
C ASN A 385 6.47 13.80 -12.90
N LYS A 386 7.07 14.93 -12.56
CA LYS A 386 6.70 15.69 -11.35
C LYS A 386 5.22 16.08 -11.37
N GLY A 387 4.48 15.56 -10.40
CA GLY A 387 3.08 15.95 -10.16
C GLY A 387 2.08 15.51 -11.23
N LYS A 388 2.46 14.64 -12.16
CA LYS A 388 1.58 14.24 -13.26
C LYS A 388 0.54 13.19 -12.84
N TYR A 389 0.87 12.34 -11.85
CA TYR A 389 0.04 11.18 -11.52
C TYR A 389 0.09 10.85 -10.03
N PRO A 390 -1.06 10.47 -9.44
CA PRO A 390 -1.10 10.09 -8.04
C PRO A 390 -0.37 8.76 -7.82
N MET A 391 0.72 8.77 -7.08
CA MET A 391 1.37 7.57 -6.54
C MET A 391 0.73 7.22 -5.19
N LEU A 392 -0.54 6.85 -5.23
CA LEU A 392 -1.30 6.49 -4.04
C LEU A 392 -0.79 5.16 -3.47
N GLY A 393 -0.84 5.01 -2.14
CA GLY A 393 -0.53 3.75 -1.47
C GLY A 393 0.89 3.24 -1.65
N MET A 394 1.87 4.13 -1.88
CA MET A 394 3.28 3.76 -1.91
C MET A 394 3.96 4.16 -0.60
N ASP A 395 4.56 3.21 0.08
CA ASP A 395 5.41 3.47 1.26
C ASP A 395 6.87 3.58 0.84
N TYR A 396 7.34 4.83 0.77
CA TYR A 396 8.74 5.16 0.53
C TYR A 396 9.23 6.20 1.53
N GLY A 397 9.86 5.74 2.61
CA GLY A 397 10.45 6.61 3.61
C GLY A 397 9.45 7.43 4.41
N THR A 398 8.23 6.95 4.57
CA THR A 398 7.19 7.64 5.33
C THR A 398 7.54 7.67 6.81
N TYR A 399 7.40 8.85 7.43
CA TYR A 399 7.66 9.01 8.85
C TYR A 399 6.47 8.47 9.68
N PRO A 400 6.71 7.63 10.70
CA PRO A 400 5.63 7.09 11.52
C PRO A 400 4.90 8.18 12.31
N ARG A 401 3.60 8.03 12.49
CA ARG A 401 2.80 8.94 13.32
C ARG A 401 3.24 8.85 14.78
N ALA A 402 3.51 10.00 15.38
CA ALA A 402 3.91 10.07 16.78
C ALA A 402 2.76 9.72 17.72
N ARG A 403 3.05 8.99 18.79
CA ARG A 403 2.18 8.92 19.97
C ARG A 403 2.32 10.20 20.78
N THR A 404 1.21 10.79 21.18
CA THR A 404 1.21 12.02 21.95
C THR A 404 0.46 11.82 23.27
N PHE A 405 0.96 12.46 24.33
CA PHE A 405 0.29 12.49 25.63
C PHE A 405 0.15 13.95 26.06
N THR A 406 -1.06 14.37 26.31
CA THR A 406 -1.41 15.74 26.72
C THR A 406 -2.11 15.69 28.07
N PHE A 407 -1.63 16.50 28.98
CA PHE A 407 -2.29 16.72 30.30
C PHE A 407 -2.74 18.15 30.35
N GLY A 408 -3.97 18.37 30.82
CA GLY A 408 -4.53 19.71 30.86
C GLY A 408 -5.50 19.94 31.98
N VAL A 409 -5.75 21.22 32.24
CA VAL A 409 -6.69 21.70 33.21
C VAL A 409 -7.60 22.74 32.56
N ASN A 410 -8.91 22.54 32.68
CA ASN A 410 -9.91 23.53 32.25
C ASN A 410 -10.51 24.17 33.52
N ILE A 411 -10.42 25.49 33.62
CA ILE A 411 -10.97 26.25 34.75
C ILE A 411 -11.96 27.25 34.21
N GLU A 412 -13.10 27.32 34.87
CA GLU A 412 -14.18 28.29 34.63
C GLU A 412 -14.40 29.08 35.92
N PHE A 413 -14.36 30.42 35.81
CA PHE A 413 -14.51 31.34 36.95
C PHE A 413 -15.90 31.97 37.03
#